data_1aade90c5dced081c2523487406ad5c6
#
_entry.id   1aade90c5dced081c2523487406ad5c6
#
_cell.length_a   1.000
_cell.length_b   1.000
_cell.length_c   1.000
_cell.angle_alpha   90.00
_cell.angle_beta   90.00
_cell.angle_gamma   90.00
#
_symmetry.space_group_name_H-M   'P 1'
#
loop_
_entity.id
_entity.type
_entity.pdbx_description
1 polymer ?
#
loop_
_entity_poly.entity_id
_entity_poly.type
_entity_poly.pdbx_seq_one_letter_code
_entity_poly.pdbx_strand_id
1 'polypeptide(L)'
;MDSDDVLVQALAARPTPRQLTWQRLEYIAFAHFGINTFTDREWGDGTEDPALFNPTQFDADQWVAACCDAGMKLLILTAKHHDGFCLWPSEHTEHSLKNSLWHNGRGDVVAEVSTACARAGLKFGVYCSPWDRHERSYGDSPAYNAFFCAQLRELLSNYGPIAEVWFDGACGEGPNGKRQEYEWDSYYALVRQLQPEAAIAICGPDVRWVGNESGLARDDEWSVVAGPRGQGERGVDFLEVDNGANDLGSRDNLAESEVSFWYP
;
A
#
# COMPACT_ATOMS: atom_id res chain seq x y z
N MET A 1 15.25 1.55 32.73
CA MET A 1 13.78 1.55 32.75
C MET A 1 13.37 0.55 33.80
N ASP A 2 12.47 0.90 34.69
CA ASP A 2 11.98 -0.02 35.71
C ASP A 2 11.12 -1.12 35.05
N SER A 3 11.16 -2.35 35.54
CA SER A 3 10.36 -3.47 35.00
C SER A 3 8.85 -3.16 35.03
N ASP A 4 8.41 -2.33 35.96
CA ASP A 4 7.01 -1.91 36.07
C ASP A 4 6.63 -0.92 34.95
N ASP A 5 7.56 -0.06 34.51
CA ASP A 5 7.36 0.85 33.40
C ASP A 5 7.19 0.07 32.08
N VAL A 6 8.01 -0.97 31.88
CA VAL A 6 7.92 -1.86 30.70
C VAL A 6 6.57 -2.58 30.67
N LEU A 7 6.14 -3.09 31.81
CA LEU A 7 4.85 -3.79 31.93
C LEU A 7 3.67 -2.85 31.63
N VAL A 8 3.72 -1.62 32.15
CA VAL A 8 2.69 -0.60 31.91
C VAL A 8 2.62 -0.25 30.44
N GLN A 9 3.75 -0.07 29.76
CA GLN A 9 3.80 0.21 28.32
C GLN A 9 3.28 -0.98 27.50
N ALA A 10 3.66 -2.19 27.82
CA ALA A 10 3.17 -3.40 27.16
C ALA A 10 1.65 -3.58 27.32
N LEU A 11 1.10 -3.28 28.49
CA LEU A 11 -0.34 -3.32 28.76
C LEU A 11 -1.11 -2.18 28.07
N ALA A 12 -0.44 -1.07 27.77
CA ALA A 12 -1.02 0.06 27.03
C ALA A 12 -1.07 -0.20 25.51
N ALA A 13 -0.22 -1.09 24.99
CA ALA A 13 -0.19 -1.49 23.60
C ALA A 13 -1.45 -2.32 23.25
N ARG A 14 -2.51 -1.63 22.81
CA ARG A 14 -3.80 -2.25 22.48
C ARG A 14 -4.15 -1.96 21.04
N PRO A 15 -4.73 -2.94 20.31
CA PRO A 15 -5.20 -2.68 18.97
C PRO A 15 -6.33 -1.66 18.98
N THR A 16 -6.31 -0.77 18.00
CA THR A 16 -7.42 0.13 17.74
C THR A 16 -8.63 -0.66 17.20
N PRO A 17 -9.86 -0.12 17.29
CA PRO A 17 -11.02 -0.74 16.65
C PRO A 17 -10.81 -1.05 15.15
N ARG A 18 -10.08 -0.20 14.44
CA ARG A 18 -9.73 -0.39 13.03
C ARG A 18 -8.83 -1.60 12.82
N GLN A 19 -7.76 -1.72 13.61
CA GLN A 19 -6.86 -2.87 13.57
C GLN A 19 -7.58 -4.18 13.89
N LEU A 20 -8.48 -4.18 14.88
CA LEU A 20 -9.32 -5.35 15.19
C LEU A 20 -10.27 -5.69 14.05
N THR A 21 -10.85 -4.69 13.40
CA THR A 21 -11.73 -4.89 12.24
C THR A 21 -10.96 -5.49 11.09
N TRP A 22 -9.76 -5.00 10.84
CA TRP A 22 -8.86 -5.53 9.81
C TRP A 22 -8.44 -6.97 10.13
N GLN A 23 -7.99 -7.25 11.33
CA GLN A 23 -7.56 -8.59 11.75
C GLN A 23 -8.65 -9.66 11.61
N ARG A 24 -9.92 -9.28 11.81
CA ARG A 24 -11.08 -10.18 11.62
C ARG A 24 -11.37 -10.54 10.17
N LEU A 25 -10.71 -9.89 9.23
CA LEU A 25 -10.81 -10.27 7.82
C LEU A 25 -10.10 -11.60 7.55
N GLU A 26 -9.01 -11.90 8.27
CA GLU A 26 -8.24 -13.15 8.27
C GLU A 26 -7.68 -13.56 6.90
N TYR A 27 -8.49 -13.50 5.85
CA TYR A 27 -8.12 -13.94 4.51
C TYR A 27 -8.38 -12.85 3.48
N ILE A 28 -7.29 -12.30 2.93
CA ILE A 28 -7.27 -11.12 2.07
C ILE A 28 -6.63 -11.49 0.74
N ALA A 29 -7.23 -11.03 -0.36
CA ALA A 29 -6.67 -11.14 -1.69
C ALA A 29 -5.82 -9.92 -2.04
N PHE A 30 -4.78 -10.14 -2.81
CA PHE A 30 -3.99 -9.09 -3.44
C PHE A 30 -3.98 -9.31 -4.96
N ALA A 31 -4.54 -8.37 -5.73
CA ALA A 31 -4.51 -8.41 -7.18
C ALA A 31 -3.35 -7.54 -7.68
N HIS A 32 -2.23 -8.19 -7.98
CA HIS A 32 -1.05 -7.55 -8.54
C HIS A 32 -1.18 -7.51 -10.06
N PHE A 33 -1.77 -6.43 -10.58
CA PHE A 33 -2.05 -6.23 -11.98
C PHE A 33 -1.66 -4.81 -12.40
N GLY A 34 -1.07 -4.65 -13.56
CA GLY A 34 -0.61 -3.36 -14.03
C GLY A 34 0.00 -3.43 -15.42
N ILE A 35 0.68 -2.37 -15.84
CA ILE A 35 1.35 -2.34 -17.14
C ILE A 35 2.45 -3.40 -17.25
N ASN A 36 3.04 -3.80 -16.12
CA ASN A 36 4.07 -4.83 -16.05
C ASN A 36 3.58 -6.22 -16.47
N THR A 37 2.28 -6.48 -16.36
CA THR A 37 1.64 -7.69 -16.90
C THR A 37 1.86 -7.82 -18.43
N PHE A 38 2.03 -6.71 -19.13
CA PHE A 38 2.21 -6.67 -20.59
C PHE A 38 3.67 -6.53 -21.01
N THR A 39 4.59 -6.39 -20.08
CA THR A 39 6.04 -6.29 -20.33
C THR A 39 6.82 -7.49 -19.81
N ASP A 40 6.15 -8.44 -19.16
CA ASP A 40 6.75 -9.62 -18.51
C ASP A 40 7.87 -9.24 -17.53
N ARG A 41 7.59 -8.22 -16.71
CA ARG A 41 8.51 -7.72 -15.69
C ARG A 41 7.81 -7.73 -14.33
N GLU A 42 8.58 -7.95 -13.28
CA GLU A 42 8.11 -7.83 -11.91
C GLU A 42 7.73 -6.38 -11.61
N TRP A 43 8.59 -5.45 -11.96
CA TRP A 43 8.34 -3.99 -11.90
C TRP A 43 9.02 -3.28 -13.07
N GLY A 44 8.34 -2.25 -13.55
CA GLY A 44 8.79 -1.45 -14.67
C GLY A 44 9.85 -0.41 -14.30
N ASP A 45 10.35 0.26 -15.30
CA ASP A 45 11.33 1.33 -15.16
C ASP A 45 10.74 2.75 -15.29
N GLY A 46 9.42 2.86 -15.51
CA GLY A 46 8.70 4.13 -15.67
C GLY A 46 8.72 4.68 -17.09
N THR A 47 9.26 3.92 -18.04
CA THR A 47 9.30 4.33 -19.46
C THR A 47 8.32 3.56 -20.35
N GLU A 48 7.50 2.71 -19.73
CA GLU A 48 6.52 1.88 -20.42
C GLU A 48 5.52 2.76 -21.19
N ASP A 49 5.29 2.44 -22.46
CA ASP A 49 4.26 3.11 -23.25
C ASP A 49 2.87 2.72 -22.73
N PRO A 50 2.04 3.66 -22.27
CA PRO A 50 0.66 3.39 -21.85
C PRO A 50 -0.16 2.60 -22.86
N ALA A 51 0.14 2.69 -24.15
CA ALA A 51 -0.53 1.94 -25.20
C ALA A 51 -0.34 0.41 -25.09
N LEU A 52 0.66 -0.06 -24.34
CA LEU A 52 0.85 -1.49 -24.07
C LEU A 52 -0.27 -2.06 -23.20
N PHE A 53 -0.89 -1.24 -22.34
CA PHE A 53 -1.97 -1.69 -21.50
C PHE A 53 -3.25 -1.85 -22.31
N ASN A 54 -3.54 -3.09 -22.69
CA ASN A 54 -4.73 -3.42 -23.49
C ASN A 54 -5.26 -4.83 -23.16
N PRO A 55 -5.78 -5.07 -21.95
CA PRO A 55 -6.35 -6.36 -21.59
C PRO A 55 -7.61 -6.65 -22.40
N THR A 56 -7.64 -7.82 -23.07
CA THR A 56 -8.75 -8.24 -23.94
C THR A 56 -9.83 -9.05 -23.20
N GLN A 57 -9.51 -9.54 -22.01
CA GLN A 57 -10.39 -10.42 -21.22
C GLN A 57 -10.45 -10.00 -19.74
N PHE A 58 -10.28 -8.71 -19.46
CA PHE A 58 -10.44 -8.19 -18.11
C PHE A 58 -11.90 -8.29 -17.68
N ASP A 59 -12.13 -8.93 -16.55
CA ASP A 59 -13.47 -9.12 -15.95
C ASP A 59 -13.35 -8.99 -14.43
N ALA A 60 -13.69 -7.83 -13.91
CA ALA A 60 -13.65 -7.53 -12.48
C ALA A 60 -14.62 -8.39 -11.67
N ASP A 61 -15.78 -8.73 -12.25
CA ASP A 61 -16.77 -9.58 -11.58
C ASP A 61 -16.24 -11.01 -11.40
N GLN A 62 -15.52 -11.53 -12.38
CA GLN A 62 -14.89 -12.85 -12.28
C GLN A 62 -13.81 -12.87 -11.19
N TRP A 63 -12.97 -11.82 -11.08
CA TRP A 63 -11.98 -11.73 -10.03
C TRP A 63 -12.62 -11.74 -8.64
N VAL A 64 -13.62 -10.90 -8.47
CA VAL A 64 -14.35 -10.77 -7.21
C VAL A 64 -15.09 -12.06 -6.85
N ALA A 65 -15.72 -12.73 -7.83
CA ALA A 65 -16.37 -14.01 -7.61
C ALA A 65 -15.38 -15.07 -7.13
N ALA A 66 -14.20 -15.16 -7.74
CA ALA A 66 -13.14 -16.08 -7.32
C ALA A 66 -12.68 -15.82 -5.89
N CYS A 67 -12.52 -14.54 -5.50
CA CYS A 67 -12.19 -14.17 -4.13
C CYS A 67 -13.30 -14.58 -3.13
N CYS A 68 -14.55 -14.32 -3.47
CA CYS A 68 -15.70 -14.69 -2.64
C CYS A 68 -15.83 -16.22 -2.48
N ASP A 69 -15.66 -16.97 -3.55
CA ASP A 69 -15.72 -18.44 -3.55
C ASP A 69 -14.60 -19.04 -2.71
N ALA A 70 -13.43 -18.40 -2.68
CA ALA A 70 -12.32 -18.76 -1.80
C ALA A 70 -12.53 -18.34 -0.33
N GLY A 71 -13.57 -17.58 -0.02
CA GLY A 71 -13.85 -17.10 1.33
C GLY A 71 -13.09 -15.85 1.76
N MET A 72 -12.41 -15.17 0.82
CA MET A 72 -11.70 -13.92 1.08
C MET A 72 -12.66 -12.79 1.46
N LYS A 73 -12.19 -11.83 2.23
CA LYS A 73 -13.01 -10.74 2.81
C LYS A 73 -12.63 -9.36 2.30
N LEU A 74 -11.48 -9.22 1.68
CA LEU A 74 -10.95 -7.99 1.13
C LEU A 74 -10.16 -8.32 -0.13
N LEU A 75 -10.29 -7.48 -1.16
CA LEU A 75 -9.43 -7.48 -2.33
C LEU A 75 -8.66 -6.16 -2.40
N ILE A 76 -7.33 -6.24 -2.37
CA ILE A 76 -6.43 -5.09 -2.56
C ILE A 76 -5.95 -5.10 -4.01
N LEU A 77 -6.11 -3.97 -4.70
CA LEU A 77 -5.66 -3.77 -6.07
C LEU A 77 -4.42 -2.89 -6.11
N THR A 78 -3.40 -3.28 -6.87
CA THR A 78 -2.27 -2.40 -7.19
C THR A 78 -2.72 -1.27 -8.11
N ALA A 79 -3.24 -0.18 -7.54
CA ALA A 79 -3.71 0.96 -8.33
C ALA A 79 -2.55 1.67 -9.05
N LYS A 80 -1.37 1.76 -8.40
CA LYS A 80 -0.12 2.26 -8.99
C LYS A 80 1.06 1.51 -8.40
N HIS A 81 1.90 0.90 -9.23
CA HIS A 81 3.17 0.28 -8.83
C HIS A 81 4.35 1.24 -9.03
N HIS A 82 5.60 0.79 -8.85
CA HIS A 82 6.83 1.59 -8.92
C HIS A 82 7.09 2.22 -10.29
N ASP A 83 6.52 1.66 -11.36
CA ASP A 83 6.58 2.23 -12.71
C ASP A 83 5.80 3.56 -12.84
N GLY A 84 4.98 3.90 -11.85
CA GLY A 84 4.17 5.11 -11.84
C GLY A 84 2.90 5.04 -12.70
N PHE A 85 2.62 3.90 -13.36
CA PHE A 85 1.43 3.76 -14.20
C PHE A 85 0.16 3.64 -13.36
N CYS A 86 -0.77 4.56 -13.58
CA CYS A 86 -2.02 4.61 -12.84
C CYS A 86 -3.12 3.77 -13.52
N LEU A 87 -3.71 2.82 -12.79
CA LEU A 87 -4.86 2.02 -13.24
C LEU A 87 -6.21 2.78 -13.16
N TRP A 88 -6.15 4.09 -13.04
CA TRP A 88 -7.28 5.02 -13.16
C TRP A 88 -6.86 6.22 -14.02
N PRO A 89 -7.80 6.96 -14.60
CA PRO A 89 -7.50 8.10 -15.46
C PRO A 89 -7.09 9.33 -14.64
N SER A 90 -5.95 9.24 -13.92
CA SER A 90 -5.45 10.31 -13.06
C SER A 90 -5.33 11.65 -13.80
N GLU A 91 -5.76 12.74 -13.15
CA GLU A 91 -5.59 14.09 -13.69
C GLU A 91 -4.16 14.62 -13.53
N HIS A 92 -3.35 13.93 -12.70
CA HIS A 92 -2.02 14.41 -12.31
C HIS A 92 -0.87 13.82 -13.16
N THR A 93 -1.13 12.79 -13.95
CA THR A 93 -0.12 12.19 -14.84
C THR A 93 -0.71 11.75 -16.16
N GLU A 94 0.11 11.80 -17.21
CA GLU A 94 -0.20 11.20 -18.50
C GLU A 94 0.11 9.68 -18.52
N HIS A 95 0.89 9.18 -17.56
CA HIS A 95 1.24 7.77 -17.44
C HIS A 95 0.12 7.00 -16.73
N SER A 96 -1.00 6.84 -17.43
CA SER A 96 -2.22 6.27 -16.89
C SER A 96 -3.11 5.67 -17.97
N LEU A 97 -4.20 5.05 -17.57
CA LEU A 97 -5.19 4.44 -18.46
C LEU A 97 -5.76 5.39 -19.49
N LYS A 98 -5.77 6.70 -19.25
CA LYS A 98 -6.29 7.68 -20.21
C LYS A 98 -5.51 7.70 -21.55
N ASN A 99 -4.26 7.22 -21.53
CA ASN A 99 -3.42 7.10 -22.72
C ASN A 99 -3.23 5.64 -23.18
N SER A 100 -3.95 4.70 -22.60
CA SER A 100 -3.94 3.30 -23.00
C SER A 100 -4.82 3.04 -24.21
N LEU A 101 -4.60 1.89 -24.87
CA LEU A 101 -5.50 1.41 -25.92
C LEU A 101 -6.79 0.82 -25.34
N TRP A 102 -6.78 0.43 -24.09
CA TRP A 102 -7.93 -0.19 -23.44
C TRP A 102 -9.10 0.78 -23.33
N HIS A 103 -10.26 0.36 -23.84
CA HIS A 103 -11.47 1.19 -23.93
C HIS A 103 -11.25 2.56 -24.59
N ASN A 104 -10.23 2.68 -25.47
CA ASN A 104 -9.83 3.94 -26.12
C ASN A 104 -9.53 5.05 -25.09
N GLY A 105 -8.78 4.74 -24.05
CA GLY A 105 -8.38 5.67 -23.00
C GLY A 105 -9.49 6.07 -22.01
N ARG A 106 -10.62 5.36 -22.03
CA ARG A 106 -11.77 5.62 -21.13
C ARG A 106 -11.96 4.54 -20.08
N GLY A 107 -11.04 3.60 -19.98
CA GLY A 107 -11.05 2.55 -18.98
C GLY A 107 -10.67 3.08 -17.60
N ASP A 108 -11.17 2.42 -16.54
CA ASP A 108 -10.83 2.67 -15.16
C ASP A 108 -10.93 1.34 -14.39
N VAL A 109 -9.79 0.68 -14.24
CA VAL A 109 -9.71 -0.63 -13.55
C VAL A 109 -10.08 -0.49 -12.09
N VAL A 110 -9.68 0.63 -11.45
CA VAL A 110 -10.02 0.88 -10.03
C VAL A 110 -11.53 1.00 -9.85
N ALA A 111 -12.22 1.72 -10.75
CA ALA A 111 -13.68 1.85 -10.72
C ALA A 111 -14.38 0.50 -10.96
N GLU A 112 -13.91 -0.28 -11.93
CA GLU A 112 -14.52 -1.56 -12.24
C GLU A 112 -14.39 -2.55 -11.09
N VAL A 113 -13.18 -2.68 -10.50
CA VAL A 113 -12.94 -3.58 -9.37
C VAL A 113 -13.66 -3.13 -8.09
N SER A 114 -13.59 -1.83 -7.75
CA SER A 114 -14.30 -1.31 -6.56
C SER A 114 -15.81 -1.49 -6.65
N THR A 115 -16.37 -1.27 -7.86
CA THR A 115 -17.80 -1.48 -8.11
C THR A 115 -18.20 -2.96 -8.01
N ALA A 116 -17.39 -3.87 -8.56
CA ALA A 116 -17.61 -5.30 -8.46
C ALA A 116 -17.54 -5.78 -6.99
N CYS A 117 -16.56 -5.30 -6.23
CA CYS A 117 -16.44 -5.56 -4.79
C CYS A 117 -17.70 -5.09 -4.03
N ALA A 118 -18.16 -3.87 -4.29
CA ALA A 118 -19.35 -3.32 -3.64
C ALA A 118 -20.61 -4.15 -3.94
N ARG A 119 -20.79 -4.60 -5.20
CA ARG A 119 -21.91 -5.46 -5.58
C ARG A 119 -21.89 -6.81 -4.86
N ALA A 120 -20.71 -7.39 -4.68
CA ALA A 120 -20.53 -8.70 -4.05
C ALA A 120 -20.47 -8.64 -2.52
N GLY A 121 -20.40 -7.46 -1.92
CA GLY A 121 -20.20 -7.30 -0.48
C GLY A 121 -18.77 -7.63 -0.02
N LEU A 122 -17.81 -7.72 -0.96
CA LEU A 122 -16.37 -7.84 -0.68
C LEU A 122 -15.82 -6.46 -0.34
N LYS A 123 -14.94 -6.36 0.65
CA LYS A 123 -14.26 -5.10 0.93
C LYS A 123 -13.23 -4.81 -0.16
N PHE A 124 -12.97 -3.52 -0.39
CA PHE A 124 -12.00 -3.06 -1.38
C PHE A 124 -10.85 -2.30 -0.71
N GLY A 125 -9.63 -2.54 -1.15
CA GLY A 125 -8.43 -1.85 -0.74
C GLY A 125 -7.59 -1.45 -1.94
N VAL A 126 -6.70 -0.49 -1.75
CA VAL A 126 -5.79 -0.01 -2.77
C VAL A 126 -4.34 -0.09 -2.31
N TYR A 127 -3.49 -0.61 -3.16
CA TYR A 127 -2.04 -0.43 -3.06
C TYR A 127 -1.65 0.76 -3.93
N CYS A 128 -0.86 1.67 -3.39
CA CYS A 128 -0.33 2.80 -4.13
C CYS A 128 1.14 3.01 -3.73
N SER A 129 2.06 2.71 -4.66
CA SER A 129 3.48 2.88 -4.43
C SER A 129 3.84 4.37 -4.30
N PRO A 130 4.51 4.77 -3.22
CA PRO A 130 5.11 6.10 -3.15
C PRO A 130 6.40 6.20 -3.95
N TRP A 131 7.07 5.07 -4.27
CA TRP A 131 8.17 5.09 -5.24
C TRP A 131 7.60 5.21 -6.64
N ASP A 132 8.09 6.21 -7.39
CA ASP A 132 7.60 6.51 -8.74
C ASP A 132 8.80 6.72 -9.68
N ARG A 133 8.98 5.80 -10.60
CA ARG A 133 10.09 5.79 -11.55
C ARG A 133 9.79 6.59 -12.82
N HIS A 134 8.55 7.08 -12.94
CA HIS A 134 8.10 7.89 -14.09
C HIS A 134 8.07 9.40 -13.77
N GLU A 135 7.55 9.76 -12.59
CA GLU A 135 7.28 11.15 -12.24
C GLU A 135 8.57 11.96 -12.08
N ARG A 136 8.68 13.05 -12.83
CA ARG A 136 9.91 13.86 -12.89
C ARG A 136 10.19 14.65 -11.62
N SER A 137 9.16 14.93 -10.83
CA SER A 137 9.31 15.61 -9.54
C SER A 137 9.81 14.68 -8.44
N TYR A 138 9.87 13.36 -8.66
CA TYR A 138 10.43 12.42 -7.70
C TYR A 138 11.87 12.79 -7.36
N GLY A 139 12.15 12.90 -6.03
CA GLY A 139 13.43 13.41 -5.52
C GLY A 139 13.53 14.94 -5.40
N ASP A 140 12.47 15.67 -5.82
CA ASP A 140 12.14 17.01 -5.33
C ASP A 140 11.02 16.84 -4.30
N SER A 141 11.42 16.60 -3.04
CA SER A 141 10.51 16.06 -2.03
C SER A 141 9.26 16.89 -1.80
N PRO A 142 9.28 18.23 -1.69
CA PRO A 142 8.06 19.01 -1.55
C PRO A 142 7.11 18.87 -2.75
N ALA A 143 7.65 18.92 -3.97
CA ALA A 143 6.85 18.84 -5.18
C ALA A 143 6.23 17.46 -5.36
N TYR A 144 7.04 16.41 -5.15
CA TYR A 144 6.55 15.04 -5.29
C TYR A 144 5.54 14.66 -4.19
N ASN A 145 5.78 15.06 -2.94
CA ASN A 145 4.83 14.77 -1.85
C ASN A 145 3.47 15.42 -2.12
N ALA A 146 3.45 16.63 -2.68
CA ALA A 146 2.20 17.27 -3.10
C ALA A 146 1.51 16.51 -4.26
N PHE A 147 2.28 16.07 -5.26
CA PHE A 147 1.79 15.24 -6.37
C PHE A 147 1.20 13.92 -5.87
N PHE A 148 1.93 13.19 -5.01
CA PHE A 148 1.46 11.92 -4.47
C PHE A 148 0.19 12.07 -3.62
N CYS A 149 0.12 13.12 -2.79
CA CYS A 149 -1.11 13.45 -2.06
C CYS A 149 -2.29 13.76 -2.99
N ALA A 150 -2.05 14.39 -4.14
CA ALA A 150 -3.11 14.66 -5.12
C ALA A 150 -3.64 13.36 -5.74
N GLN A 151 -2.77 12.41 -6.11
CA GLN A 151 -3.16 11.08 -6.59
C GLN A 151 -3.90 10.28 -5.50
N LEU A 152 -3.41 10.28 -4.26
CA LEU A 152 -4.11 9.65 -3.14
C LEU A 152 -5.50 10.24 -2.93
N ARG A 153 -5.67 11.53 -3.09
CA ARG A 153 -6.99 12.18 -2.98
C ARG A 153 -7.96 11.66 -4.04
N GLU A 154 -7.51 11.46 -5.27
CA GLU A 154 -8.34 10.83 -6.31
C GLU A 154 -8.80 9.44 -5.88
N LEU A 155 -7.86 8.58 -5.48
CA LEU A 155 -8.15 7.21 -5.06
C LEU A 155 -9.09 7.14 -3.86
N LEU A 156 -8.86 7.99 -2.86
CA LEU A 156 -9.61 7.96 -1.61
C LEU A 156 -10.98 8.65 -1.68
N SER A 157 -11.25 9.42 -2.76
CA SER A 157 -12.52 10.16 -2.90
C SER A 157 -13.48 9.58 -3.93
N ASN A 158 -12.97 8.88 -4.96
CA ASN A 158 -13.75 8.58 -6.15
C ASN A 158 -14.28 7.15 -6.22
N TYR A 159 -13.80 6.23 -5.37
CA TYR A 159 -14.03 4.79 -5.51
C TYR A 159 -14.78 4.15 -4.35
N GLY A 160 -15.51 4.97 -3.59
CA GLY A 160 -16.32 4.51 -2.46
C GLY A 160 -15.50 4.18 -1.21
N PRO A 161 -16.01 3.31 -0.32
CA PRO A 161 -15.32 2.95 0.90
C PRO A 161 -14.07 2.13 0.63
N ILE A 162 -12.92 2.58 1.16
CA ILE A 162 -11.65 1.88 1.13
C ILE A 162 -11.40 1.25 2.50
N ALA A 163 -11.18 -0.05 2.54
CA ALA A 163 -10.94 -0.78 3.78
C ALA A 163 -9.46 -0.83 4.18
N GLU A 164 -8.58 -0.72 3.19
CA GLU A 164 -7.13 -0.73 3.38
C GLU A 164 -6.43 0.13 2.34
N VAL A 165 -5.45 0.89 2.79
CA VAL A 165 -4.49 1.60 1.95
C VAL A 165 -3.11 1.01 2.21
N TRP A 166 -2.56 0.37 1.19
CA TRP A 166 -1.25 -0.26 1.25
C TRP A 166 -0.20 0.67 0.66
N PHE A 167 0.71 1.15 1.48
CA PHE A 167 1.89 1.89 1.05
C PHE A 167 3.10 0.97 1.01
N ASP A 168 3.73 0.87 -0.14
CA ASP A 168 5.00 0.17 -0.27
C ASP A 168 6.13 0.98 0.38
N GLY A 169 7.09 0.28 0.99
CA GLY A 169 8.24 0.91 1.66
C GLY A 169 9.43 1.15 0.75
N ALA A 170 9.38 0.66 -0.48
CA ALA A 170 10.49 0.84 -1.41
C ALA A 170 10.74 2.32 -1.71
N CYS A 171 12.01 2.70 -1.72
CA CYS A 171 12.46 4.05 -1.98
C CYS A 171 13.76 4.01 -2.80
N GLY A 172 13.62 3.60 -4.06
CA GLY A 172 14.73 3.64 -5.02
C GLY A 172 14.90 5.02 -5.65
N GLU A 173 15.74 5.08 -6.67
CA GLU A 173 15.94 6.29 -7.46
C GLU A 173 14.78 6.52 -8.43
N GLY A 174 14.43 7.78 -8.64
CA GLY A 174 13.51 8.21 -9.68
C GLY A 174 14.21 8.44 -11.03
N PRO A 175 13.49 8.97 -12.03
CA PRO A 175 14.03 9.18 -13.38
C PRO A 175 15.19 10.19 -13.42
N ASN A 176 15.36 10.98 -12.37
CA ASN A 176 16.44 11.96 -12.22
C ASN A 176 17.63 11.44 -11.41
N GLY A 177 17.64 10.16 -11.02
CA GLY A 177 18.67 9.53 -10.20
C GLY A 177 18.66 9.97 -8.73
N LYS A 178 17.59 10.58 -8.25
CA LYS A 178 17.44 10.99 -6.84
C LYS A 178 16.47 10.10 -6.10
N ARG A 179 16.70 9.94 -4.82
CA ARG A 179 15.77 9.34 -3.88
C ARG A 179 14.83 10.40 -3.32
N GLN A 180 13.62 9.99 -2.92
CA GLN A 180 12.58 10.81 -2.35
C GLN A 180 12.63 10.76 -0.81
N GLU A 181 12.25 11.86 -0.19
CA GLU A 181 11.92 11.92 1.25
C GLU A 181 10.39 11.94 1.37
N TYR A 182 9.79 10.85 1.83
CA TYR A 182 8.35 10.72 1.95
C TYR A 182 7.81 11.46 3.17
N GLU A 183 6.77 12.26 2.99
CA GLU A 183 6.03 12.92 4.08
C GLU A 183 4.91 12.01 4.60
N TRP A 184 5.29 10.92 5.26
CA TRP A 184 4.35 9.90 5.76
C TRP A 184 3.19 10.49 6.58
N ASP A 185 3.47 11.46 7.44
CA ASP A 185 2.44 12.10 8.28
C ASP A 185 1.35 12.76 7.43
N SER A 186 1.73 13.41 6.34
CA SER A 186 0.79 14.03 5.39
C SER A 186 -0.05 12.97 4.68
N TYR A 187 0.56 11.84 4.28
CA TYR A 187 -0.14 10.74 3.65
C TYR A 187 -1.14 10.10 4.62
N TYR A 188 -0.72 9.81 5.84
CA TYR A 188 -1.60 9.25 6.87
C TYR A 188 -2.74 10.20 7.23
N ALA A 189 -2.45 11.49 7.41
CA ALA A 189 -3.47 12.50 7.70
C ALA A 189 -4.54 12.54 6.59
N LEU A 190 -4.12 12.45 5.33
CA LEU A 190 -5.04 12.43 4.20
C LEU A 190 -5.92 11.17 4.20
N VAL A 191 -5.34 9.98 4.44
CA VAL A 191 -6.12 8.74 4.56
C VAL A 191 -7.12 8.86 5.71
N ARG A 192 -6.68 9.33 6.89
CA ARG A 192 -7.57 9.49 8.05
C ARG A 192 -8.70 10.47 7.81
N GLN A 193 -8.44 11.53 7.04
CA GLN A 193 -9.45 12.52 6.68
C GLN A 193 -10.51 11.95 5.74
N LEU A 194 -10.10 11.23 4.71
CA LEU A 194 -11.00 10.81 3.62
C LEU A 194 -11.59 9.42 3.86
N GLN A 195 -10.83 8.52 4.50
CA GLN A 195 -11.20 7.13 4.77
C GLN A 195 -10.83 6.77 6.23
N PRO A 196 -11.54 7.31 7.23
CA PRO A 196 -11.16 7.19 8.65
C PRO A 196 -11.11 5.74 9.16
N GLU A 197 -11.87 4.84 8.53
CA GLU A 197 -11.93 3.43 8.91
C GLU A 197 -10.91 2.54 8.18
N ALA A 198 -10.21 3.07 7.18
CA ALA A 198 -9.22 2.31 6.43
C ALA A 198 -8.01 1.96 7.29
N ALA A 199 -7.57 0.70 7.24
CA ALA A 199 -6.26 0.32 7.76
C ALA A 199 -5.16 0.88 6.85
N ILE A 200 -4.07 1.35 7.42
CA ILE A 200 -2.88 1.78 6.69
C ILE A 200 -1.80 0.73 6.90
N ALA A 201 -1.44 0.03 5.85
CA ALA A 201 -0.42 -1.01 5.76
C ALA A 201 0.66 -0.51 4.80
N ILE A 202 1.74 -1.00 4.81
CA ILE A 202 2.73 -1.67 5.60
C ILE A 202 3.76 -0.65 6.11
N CYS A 203 3.92 0.46 5.35
CA CYS A 203 4.55 1.68 5.81
C CYS A 203 3.48 2.57 6.43
N GLY A 204 2.83 2.08 7.48
CA GLY A 204 1.73 2.75 8.13
C GLY A 204 1.58 2.34 9.58
N PRO A 205 0.75 3.09 10.33
CA PRO A 205 0.63 2.90 11.75
C PRO A 205 -0.28 1.73 12.17
N ASP A 206 -0.97 1.07 11.25
CA ASP A 206 -1.99 0.09 11.63
C ASP A 206 -1.51 -1.36 11.46
N VAL A 207 -0.87 -1.68 10.32
CA VAL A 207 -0.50 -3.05 9.95
C VAL A 207 0.95 -3.06 9.46
N ARG A 208 1.74 -3.95 9.99
CA ARG A 208 3.10 -4.19 9.49
C ARG A 208 3.13 -5.34 8.48
N TRP A 209 4.19 -5.39 7.73
CA TRP A 209 4.52 -6.52 6.87
C TRP A 209 5.38 -7.54 7.64
N VAL A 210 5.32 -8.81 7.25
CA VAL A 210 6.11 -9.89 7.87
C VAL A 210 7.62 -9.68 7.77
N GLY A 211 8.07 -8.87 6.82
CA GLY A 211 9.45 -8.46 6.64
C GLY A 211 10.22 -9.27 5.60
N ASN A 212 9.55 -10.12 4.82
CA ASN A 212 10.15 -10.86 3.71
C ASN A 212 9.10 -11.35 2.72
N GLU A 213 9.52 -11.61 1.48
CA GLU A 213 8.69 -12.18 0.42
C GLU A 213 8.80 -13.70 0.32
N SER A 214 9.60 -14.31 1.18
CA SER A 214 9.81 -15.77 1.23
C SER A 214 8.68 -16.50 1.96
N GLY A 215 7.74 -15.77 2.55
CA GLY A 215 6.63 -16.34 3.33
C GLY A 215 7.08 -16.93 4.68
N LEU A 216 8.24 -16.50 5.19
CA LEU A 216 8.78 -16.97 6.45
C LEU A 216 8.37 -16.02 7.59
N ALA A 217 7.87 -16.58 8.67
CA ALA A 217 7.69 -15.89 9.94
C ALA A 217 8.79 -16.29 10.92
N ARG A 218 9.07 -15.43 11.88
CA ARG A 218 9.99 -15.75 12.99
C ARG A 218 9.28 -16.65 13.99
N ASP A 219 10.03 -17.52 14.66
CA ASP A 219 9.48 -18.42 15.69
C ASP A 219 8.91 -17.64 16.90
N ASP A 220 9.37 -16.40 17.12
CA ASP A 220 9.01 -15.55 18.25
C ASP A 220 8.36 -14.23 17.77
N GLU A 221 7.28 -14.34 17.01
CA GLU A 221 6.53 -13.18 16.52
C GLU A 221 5.56 -12.62 17.56
N TRP A 222 5.54 -11.29 17.64
CA TRP A 222 4.62 -10.55 18.50
C TRP A 222 3.64 -9.74 17.65
N SER A 223 2.39 -9.67 18.10
CA SER A 223 1.38 -8.82 17.45
C SER A 223 1.72 -7.34 17.53
N VAL A 224 2.45 -6.95 18.56
CA VAL A 224 2.89 -5.57 18.78
C VAL A 224 4.39 -5.50 18.54
N VAL A 225 4.80 -4.56 17.70
CA VAL A 225 6.21 -4.29 17.43
C VAL A 225 6.50 -2.80 17.58
N ALA A 226 7.74 -2.46 17.88
CA ALA A 226 8.19 -1.09 17.84
C ALA A 226 8.04 -0.55 16.43
N GLY A 227 7.29 0.55 16.28
CA GLY A 227 7.28 1.27 15.01
C GLY A 227 8.67 1.87 14.78
N PRO A 228 9.19 1.83 13.57
CA PRO A 228 10.41 2.56 13.26
C PRO A 228 10.14 4.05 13.46
N ARG A 229 10.81 4.65 14.44
CA ARG A 229 10.81 6.11 14.58
C ARG A 229 11.33 6.70 13.29
N GLY A 230 10.52 7.55 12.65
CA GLY A 230 10.92 8.25 11.44
C GLY A 230 11.03 7.35 10.21
N GLN A 231 10.06 6.48 9.96
CA GLN A 231 9.96 5.80 8.65
C GLN A 231 10.00 6.78 7.48
N GLY A 232 9.54 8.04 7.68
CA GLY A 232 9.68 9.10 6.71
C GLY A 232 11.10 9.64 6.55
N GLU A 233 11.94 9.53 7.56
CA GLU A 233 13.30 10.13 7.54
C GLU A 233 14.35 9.27 6.84
N ARG A 234 14.11 7.99 6.61
CA ARG A 234 15.16 7.08 6.15
C ARG A 234 14.98 6.52 4.76
N GLY A 235 13.88 6.75 4.08
CA GLY A 235 13.67 6.10 2.79
C GLY A 235 14.14 4.65 2.88
N VAL A 236 13.53 3.87 3.75
CA VAL A 236 13.98 2.51 3.99
C VAL A 236 13.73 1.75 2.70
N ASP A 237 14.80 1.34 2.06
CA ASP A 237 14.71 0.37 0.99
C ASP A 237 14.17 -0.92 1.63
N PHE A 238 13.00 -1.33 1.22
CA PHE A 238 12.32 -2.49 1.79
C PHE A 238 13.19 -3.75 1.73
N LEU A 239 14.00 -3.85 0.68
CA LEU A 239 14.95 -4.94 0.49
C LEU A 239 16.06 -4.95 1.54
N GLU A 240 16.39 -3.82 2.16
CA GLU A 240 17.37 -3.76 3.25
C GLU A 240 16.75 -4.07 4.62
N VAL A 241 15.43 -3.89 4.78
CA VAL A 241 14.70 -4.23 6.03
C VAL A 241 14.39 -5.72 6.10
N ASP A 242 14.41 -6.39 4.97
CA ASP A 242 14.01 -7.78 4.81
C ASP A 242 15.01 -8.81 5.38
N ASN A 243 16.10 -8.42 5.97
CA ASN A 243 17.14 -9.39 6.33
C ASN A 243 16.85 -10.19 7.59
N GLY A 244 15.66 -10.09 8.18
CA GLY A 244 15.37 -10.74 9.46
C GLY A 244 16.30 -10.29 10.60
N ALA A 245 17.24 -9.39 10.29
CA ALA A 245 18.22 -8.88 11.23
C ALA A 245 17.68 -7.70 12.06
N ASN A 246 16.56 -7.13 11.67
CA ASN A 246 15.91 -6.10 12.43
C ASN A 246 14.97 -6.76 13.42
N ASP A 247 15.22 -6.56 14.69
CA ASP A 247 14.40 -6.98 15.83
C ASP A 247 12.98 -6.38 15.87
N LEU A 248 12.42 -6.06 14.71
CA LEU A 248 11.02 -5.69 14.59
C LEU A 248 10.19 -6.89 15.06
N GLY A 249 9.65 -6.82 16.27
CA GLY A 249 8.88 -7.87 16.88
C GLY A 249 9.59 -8.65 17.99
N SER A 250 10.80 -8.27 18.39
CA SER A 250 11.39 -8.83 19.59
C SER A 250 10.77 -8.22 20.85
N ARG A 251 10.79 -8.98 21.94
CA ARG A 251 10.29 -8.51 23.25
C ARG A 251 11.00 -7.27 23.75
N ASP A 252 12.27 -7.14 23.39
CA ASP A 252 13.13 -6.05 23.85
C ASP A 252 12.70 -4.70 23.28
N ASN A 253 12.01 -4.69 22.14
CA ASN A 253 11.51 -3.48 21.49
C ASN A 253 10.18 -2.98 22.06
N LEU A 254 9.45 -3.77 22.82
CA LEU A 254 8.17 -3.34 23.42
C LEU A 254 8.33 -2.14 24.35
N ALA A 255 9.45 -2.06 25.03
CA ALA A 255 9.74 -1.00 26.01
C ALA A 255 10.03 0.37 25.36
N GLU A 256 10.40 0.39 24.09
CA GLU A 256 10.76 1.59 23.35
C GLU A 256 9.69 2.03 22.33
N SER A 257 8.62 1.26 22.23
CA SER A 257 7.56 1.46 21.23
C SER A 257 6.61 2.56 21.67
N GLU A 258 6.61 3.67 20.96
CA GLU A 258 5.56 4.69 21.06
C GLU A 258 4.36 4.39 20.16
N VAL A 259 4.52 3.46 19.21
CA VAL A 259 3.51 3.10 18.22
C VAL A 259 3.33 1.59 18.23
N SER A 260 2.10 1.16 18.33
CA SER A 260 1.74 -0.26 18.26
C SER A 260 1.37 -0.61 16.85
N PHE A 261 2.12 -1.51 16.23
CA PHE A 261 1.70 -2.17 15.01
C PHE A 261 1.05 -3.49 15.38
N TRP A 262 -0.02 -3.81 14.69
CA TRP A 262 -0.74 -5.04 14.92
C TRP A 262 -0.48 -6.02 13.78
N TYR A 263 -0.02 -7.22 14.13
CA TYR A 263 0.23 -8.30 13.17
C TYR A 263 -0.97 -9.28 13.19
N PRO A 264 -1.41 -9.79 12.02
CA PRO A 264 -2.49 -10.76 11.95
C PRO A 264 -2.11 -12.12 12.53
#